data_a6fa03cef547e92cc25e6d88e05b6619
#
_entry.id   a6fa03cef547e92cc25e6d88e05b6619
#
_cell.length_a   1.000
_cell.length_b   1.000
_cell.length_c   1.000
_cell.angle_alpha   90.00
_cell.angle_beta   90.00
_cell.angle_gamma   90.00
#
_symmetry.space_group_name_H-M   'P 1'
#
loop_
_entity.id
_entity.type
_entity.pdbx_description
1 polymer ?
#
loop_
_entity_poly.entity_id
_entity_poly.type
_entity_poly.pdbx_seq_one_letter_code
_entity_poly.pdbx_strand_id
1 'polypeptide(L)'
;MKIVLDADVIIHFAKGGLLNVLPSIFPEYEFVVLDKVMEEVHKPALTQLQNQMLFLKNIREVKFGQSAEERREFARLVSQLYLGKGESACMAYCRFNHDVVGSSNLMDIADYCKENQIVYLTTVDFLYYGIMRSVFSKDTAVEFVRRVNSLNSRIPEVDFDTYVCDKL
;
A
#
# COMPACT_ATOMS: atom_id res chain seq x y z
N MET A 1 10.08 -5.65 10.38
CA MET A 1 9.26 -4.47 10.02
C MET A 1 8.33 -4.90 8.90
N LYS A 2 7.11 -4.37 8.89
CA LYS A 2 6.11 -4.74 7.86
C LYS A 2 5.82 -3.56 6.94
N ILE A 3 5.35 -3.87 5.73
CA ILE A 3 4.67 -2.92 4.85
C ILE A 3 3.20 -3.32 4.86
N VAL A 4 2.36 -2.43 5.38
CA VAL A 4 0.92 -2.61 5.51
C VAL A 4 0.24 -1.98 4.30
N LEU A 5 -0.30 -2.82 3.42
CA LEU A 5 -0.90 -2.39 2.17
C LEU A 5 -2.35 -1.91 2.38
N ASP A 6 -2.65 -0.74 1.86
CA ASP A 6 -4.02 -0.24 1.73
C ASP A 6 -4.66 -0.71 0.41
N ALA A 7 -5.98 -0.61 0.31
CA ALA A 7 -6.76 -1.11 -0.81
C ALA A 7 -6.36 -0.49 -2.16
N ASP A 8 -6.03 0.80 -2.18
CA ASP A 8 -5.67 1.51 -3.41
C ASP A 8 -4.37 0.96 -4.05
N VAL A 9 -3.32 0.72 -3.25
CA VAL A 9 -2.07 0.13 -3.74
C VAL A 9 -2.31 -1.29 -4.27
N ILE A 10 -3.09 -2.10 -3.54
CA ILE A 10 -3.45 -3.47 -3.97
C ILE A 10 -4.19 -3.42 -5.32
N ILE A 11 -5.17 -2.52 -5.45
CA ILE A 11 -5.96 -2.36 -6.68
C ILE A 11 -5.09 -1.88 -7.84
N HIS A 12 -4.18 -0.93 -7.59
CA HIS A 12 -3.26 -0.44 -8.62
C HIS A 12 -2.34 -1.56 -9.11
N PHE A 13 -1.72 -2.31 -8.20
CA PHE A 13 -0.83 -3.40 -8.58
C PHE A 13 -1.56 -4.58 -9.23
N ALA A 14 -2.79 -4.85 -8.84
CA ALA A 14 -3.64 -5.84 -9.53
C ALA A 14 -4.00 -5.40 -10.96
N LYS A 15 -4.43 -4.14 -11.15
CA LYS A 15 -4.73 -3.56 -12.47
C LYS A 15 -3.49 -3.48 -13.36
N GLY A 16 -2.37 -3.11 -12.79
CA GLY A 16 -1.09 -3.02 -13.49
C GLY A 16 -0.47 -4.38 -13.82
N GLY A 17 -0.97 -5.47 -13.22
CA GLY A 17 -0.47 -6.83 -13.47
C GLY A 17 0.84 -7.16 -12.75
N LEU A 18 1.22 -6.39 -11.73
CA LEU A 18 2.46 -6.55 -10.98
C LEU A 18 2.25 -6.92 -9.50
N LEU A 19 1.05 -7.30 -9.08
CA LEU A 19 0.78 -7.64 -7.67
C LEU A 19 1.65 -8.82 -7.18
N ASN A 20 1.94 -9.76 -8.06
CA ASN A 20 2.77 -10.93 -7.72
C ASN A 20 4.24 -10.59 -7.46
N VAL A 21 4.75 -9.50 -8.00
CA VAL A 21 6.15 -9.06 -7.81
C VAL A 21 6.29 -7.93 -6.78
N LEU A 22 5.18 -7.33 -6.34
CA LEU A 22 5.20 -6.26 -5.35
C LEU A 22 6.04 -6.61 -4.09
N PRO A 23 5.88 -7.78 -3.45
CA PRO A 23 6.69 -8.12 -2.29
C PRO A 23 8.18 -8.30 -2.59
N SER A 24 8.54 -8.59 -3.84
CA SER A 24 9.94 -8.74 -4.24
C SER A 24 10.70 -7.42 -4.30
N ILE A 25 10.00 -6.28 -4.26
CA ILE A 25 10.63 -4.95 -4.23
C ILE A 25 11.37 -4.75 -2.90
N PHE A 26 10.81 -5.26 -1.79
CA PHE A 26 11.37 -5.14 -0.45
C PHE A 26 11.37 -6.52 0.24
N PRO A 27 12.24 -7.45 -0.19
CA PRO A 27 12.27 -8.81 0.36
C PRO A 27 12.64 -8.88 1.85
N GLU A 28 13.21 -7.80 2.38
CA GLU A 28 13.54 -7.64 3.80
C GLU A 28 12.33 -7.25 4.68
N TYR A 29 11.19 -6.90 4.05
CA TYR A 29 9.95 -6.54 4.75
C TYR A 29 8.89 -7.64 4.59
N GLU A 30 8.07 -7.82 5.61
CA GLU A 30 6.88 -8.63 5.52
C GLU A 30 5.71 -7.80 4.97
N PHE A 31 5.11 -8.23 3.86
CA PHE A 31 3.94 -7.58 3.29
C PHE A 31 2.66 -8.11 3.94
N VAL A 32 1.85 -7.21 4.47
CA VAL A 32 0.61 -7.56 5.16
C VAL A 32 -0.56 -6.71 4.69
N VAL A 33 -1.75 -7.28 4.81
CA VAL A 33 -3.03 -6.61 4.59
C VAL A 33 -3.90 -6.82 5.82
N LEU A 34 -4.51 -5.75 6.32
CA LEU A 34 -5.41 -5.84 7.46
C LEU A 34 -6.78 -6.39 7.03
N ASP A 35 -7.46 -7.13 7.92
CA ASP A 35 -8.83 -7.62 7.68
C ASP A 35 -9.79 -6.48 7.29
N LYS A 36 -9.60 -5.27 7.84
CA LYS A 36 -10.37 -4.08 7.47
C LYS A 36 -10.18 -3.65 6.02
N VAL A 37 -8.96 -3.77 5.50
CA VAL A 37 -8.65 -3.49 4.09
C VAL A 37 -9.22 -4.59 3.18
N MET A 38 -9.18 -5.85 3.62
CA MET A 38 -9.78 -6.95 2.87
C MET A 38 -11.27 -6.76 2.58
N GLU A 39 -12.00 -6.08 3.49
CA GLU A 39 -13.43 -5.74 3.31
C GLU A 39 -13.66 -4.75 2.15
N GLU A 40 -12.65 -3.95 1.77
CA GLU A 40 -12.72 -2.90 0.74
C GLU A 40 -12.20 -3.36 -0.63
N VAL A 41 -11.42 -4.43 -0.68
CA VAL A 41 -10.88 -4.96 -1.94
C VAL A 41 -11.90 -5.87 -2.61
N HIS A 42 -12.30 -5.54 -3.84
CA HIS A 42 -13.28 -6.30 -4.63
C HIS A 42 -12.63 -7.02 -5.82
N LYS A 43 -13.38 -7.98 -6.40
CA LYS A 43 -12.93 -8.67 -7.62
C LYS A 43 -12.73 -7.70 -8.79
N PRO A 44 -11.71 -7.92 -9.65
CA PRO A 44 -10.81 -9.08 -9.69
C PRO A 44 -9.58 -8.95 -8.75
N ALA A 45 -9.28 -7.79 -8.17
CA ALA A 45 -8.11 -7.58 -7.32
C ALA A 45 -8.10 -8.51 -6.09
N LEU A 46 -9.26 -8.72 -5.46
CA LEU A 46 -9.39 -9.64 -4.33
C LEU A 46 -8.94 -11.05 -4.68
N THR A 47 -9.33 -11.56 -5.85
CA THR A 47 -8.92 -12.91 -6.28
C THR A 47 -7.41 -13.01 -6.46
N GLN A 48 -6.78 -11.98 -7.04
CA GLN A 48 -5.32 -11.94 -7.19
C GLN A 48 -4.63 -11.88 -5.84
N LEU A 49 -5.12 -11.05 -4.91
CA LEU A 49 -4.59 -10.94 -3.55
C LEU A 49 -4.69 -12.27 -2.79
N GLN A 50 -5.83 -12.96 -2.85
CA GLN A 50 -6.02 -14.27 -2.26
C GLN A 50 -5.04 -15.31 -2.82
N ASN A 51 -4.74 -15.26 -4.12
CA ASN A 51 -3.73 -16.13 -4.73
C ASN A 51 -2.32 -15.85 -4.18
N GLN A 52 -1.97 -14.59 -3.91
CA GLN A 52 -0.71 -14.24 -3.24
C GLN A 52 -0.63 -14.88 -1.85
N MET A 53 -1.72 -14.82 -1.09
CA MET A 53 -1.78 -15.35 0.26
C MET A 53 -1.73 -16.89 0.29
N LEU A 54 -2.46 -17.54 -0.58
CA LEU A 54 -2.65 -19.00 -0.55
C LEU A 54 -1.50 -19.77 -1.23
N PHE A 55 -1.07 -19.32 -2.41
CA PHE A 55 -0.11 -20.04 -3.25
C PHE A 55 1.32 -19.50 -3.11
N LEU A 56 1.51 -18.20 -3.25
CA LEU A 56 2.84 -17.60 -3.17
C LEU A 56 3.27 -17.34 -1.73
N LYS A 57 2.32 -17.18 -0.81
CA LYS A 57 2.54 -16.94 0.62
C LYS A 57 3.47 -15.76 0.90
N ASN A 58 3.43 -14.75 0.02
CA ASN A 58 4.29 -13.57 0.06
C ASN A 58 3.56 -12.32 0.54
N ILE A 59 2.25 -12.40 0.77
CA ILE A 59 1.42 -11.41 1.45
C ILE A 59 0.59 -12.15 2.50
N ARG A 60 0.45 -11.59 3.69
CA ARG A 60 -0.31 -12.20 4.80
C ARG A 60 -1.41 -11.29 5.29
N GLU A 61 -2.57 -11.86 5.62
CA GLU A 61 -3.62 -11.17 6.34
C GLU A 61 -3.28 -11.04 7.83
N VAL A 62 -3.53 -9.87 8.40
CA VAL A 62 -3.36 -9.56 9.81
C VAL A 62 -4.65 -9.00 10.37
N LYS A 63 -5.08 -9.51 11.52
CA LYS A 63 -6.26 -9.02 12.20
C LYS A 63 -5.97 -7.70 12.89
N PHE A 64 -6.75 -6.67 12.57
CA PHE A 64 -6.65 -5.34 13.17
C PHE A 64 -7.21 -5.30 14.60
N GLY A 65 -6.73 -4.35 15.40
CA GLY A 65 -7.34 -3.98 16.68
C GLY A 65 -6.96 -4.89 17.85
N GLN A 66 -5.74 -5.42 17.85
CA GLN A 66 -5.25 -6.25 18.94
C GLN A 66 -5.02 -5.42 20.23
N SER A 67 -4.59 -4.16 20.10
CA SER A 67 -4.40 -3.26 21.23
C SER A 67 -5.57 -2.28 21.45
N ALA A 68 -5.70 -1.75 22.65
CA ALA A 68 -6.71 -0.75 22.97
C ALA A 68 -6.37 0.61 22.32
N GLU A 69 -5.09 0.89 22.19
CA GLU A 69 -4.55 2.09 21.55
C GLU A 69 -4.92 2.12 20.06
N GLU A 70 -4.68 1.04 19.33
CA GLU A 70 -5.07 0.90 17.91
C GLU A 70 -6.56 1.17 17.72
N ARG A 71 -7.42 0.54 18.54
CA ARG A 71 -8.87 0.71 18.43
C ARG A 71 -9.35 2.12 18.72
N ARG A 72 -8.75 2.79 19.72
CA ARG A 72 -9.09 4.20 20.06
C ARG A 72 -8.68 5.14 18.94
N GLU A 73 -7.48 4.97 18.41
CA GLU A 73 -6.99 5.79 17.33
C GLU A 73 -7.79 5.60 16.03
N PHE A 74 -8.10 4.36 15.69
CA PHE A 74 -8.99 4.04 14.58
C PHE A 74 -10.35 4.75 14.71
N ALA A 75 -10.99 4.66 15.88
CA ALA A 75 -12.26 5.33 16.13
C ALA A 75 -12.14 6.86 15.98
N ARG A 76 -11.04 7.46 16.42
CA ARG A 76 -10.74 8.88 16.25
C ARG A 76 -10.60 9.26 14.77
N LEU A 77 -9.81 8.51 14.01
CA LEU A 77 -9.58 8.76 12.57
C LEU A 77 -10.88 8.68 11.78
N VAL A 78 -11.68 7.66 11.99
CA VAL A 78 -12.97 7.49 11.30
C VAL A 78 -13.99 8.56 11.69
N SER A 79 -14.09 8.90 12.97
CA SER A 79 -15.15 9.79 13.46
C SER A 79 -14.82 11.28 13.36
N GLN A 80 -13.57 11.67 13.53
CA GLN A 80 -13.14 13.06 13.57
C GLN A 80 -12.54 13.55 12.25
N LEU A 81 -11.80 12.70 11.54
CA LEU A 81 -11.18 13.03 10.27
C LEU A 81 -11.96 12.49 9.06
N TYR A 82 -13.02 11.73 9.30
CA TYR A 82 -13.88 11.16 8.25
C TYR A 82 -13.14 10.30 7.20
N LEU A 83 -12.05 9.67 7.60
CA LEU A 83 -11.25 8.83 6.72
C LEU A 83 -11.90 7.47 6.49
N GLY A 84 -11.51 6.80 5.41
CA GLY A 84 -11.92 5.44 5.11
C GLY A 84 -11.53 4.44 6.21
N LYS A 85 -12.28 3.36 6.36
CA LYS A 85 -12.02 2.37 7.43
C LYS A 85 -10.71 1.62 7.19
N GLY A 86 -10.43 1.18 5.97
CA GLY A 86 -9.18 0.51 5.61
C GLY A 86 -7.97 1.39 5.89
N GLU A 87 -7.99 2.60 5.36
CA GLU A 87 -6.95 3.61 5.53
C GLU A 87 -6.72 3.97 7.01
N SER A 88 -7.81 4.23 7.77
CA SER A 88 -7.74 4.50 9.21
C SER A 88 -7.11 3.34 9.99
N ALA A 89 -7.43 2.10 9.60
CA ALA A 89 -6.86 0.91 10.22
C ALA A 89 -5.37 0.79 9.93
N CYS A 90 -4.93 1.02 8.66
CA CYS A 90 -3.53 1.02 8.28
C CYS A 90 -2.73 2.05 9.08
N MET A 91 -3.21 3.29 9.16
CA MET A 91 -2.55 4.36 9.90
C MET A 91 -2.46 4.06 11.41
N ALA A 92 -3.56 3.65 12.03
CA ALA A 92 -3.57 3.31 13.45
C ALA A 92 -2.65 2.12 13.75
N TYR A 93 -2.69 1.07 12.93
CA TYR A 93 -1.83 -0.09 13.08
C TYR A 93 -0.34 0.29 12.97
N CYS A 94 0.06 0.98 11.89
CA CYS A 94 1.46 1.33 11.66
C CYS A 94 2.01 2.28 12.74
N ARG A 95 1.20 3.21 13.27
CA ARG A 95 1.59 4.10 14.36
C ARG A 95 2.07 3.33 15.59
N PHE A 96 1.34 2.32 16.02
CA PHE A 96 1.64 1.58 17.27
C PHE A 96 2.57 0.38 17.06
N ASN A 97 2.77 -0.06 15.82
CA ASN A 97 3.67 -1.17 15.50
C ASN A 97 4.99 -0.71 14.83
N HIS A 98 5.15 0.60 14.58
CA HIS A 98 6.30 1.17 13.88
C HIS A 98 6.55 0.53 12.51
N ASP A 99 5.46 0.26 11.78
CA ASP A 99 5.47 -0.33 10.46
C ASP A 99 5.24 0.73 9.37
N VAL A 100 5.44 0.37 8.10
CA VAL A 100 5.32 1.25 6.93
C VAL A 100 3.92 1.15 6.35
N VAL A 101 3.31 2.28 5.99
CA VAL A 101 2.03 2.31 5.26
C VAL A 101 2.29 2.28 3.76
N GLY A 102 1.64 1.38 3.04
CA GLY A 102 1.54 1.40 1.57
C GLY A 102 0.18 1.96 1.15
N SER A 103 0.08 3.26 0.89
CA SER A 103 -1.14 3.92 0.40
C SER A 103 -0.82 5.09 -0.52
N SER A 104 -1.64 5.29 -1.54
CA SER A 104 -1.51 6.37 -2.53
C SER A 104 -2.44 7.55 -2.27
N ASN A 105 -3.28 7.51 -1.25
CA ASN A 105 -4.18 8.60 -0.87
C ASN A 105 -3.47 9.66 -0.04
N LEU A 106 -2.56 10.41 -0.68
CA LEU A 106 -1.72 11.39 -0.01
C LEU A 106 -2.47 12.51 0.70
N MET A 107 -3.64 12.90 0.19
CA MET A 107 -4.41 14.01 0.78
C MET A 107 -4.87 13.68 2.20
N ASP A 108 -5.14 12.42 2.46
CA ASP A 108 -5.73 11.99 3.73
C ASP A 108 -4.66 11.50 4.72
N ILE A 109 -3.54 10.94 4.23
CA ILE A 109 -2.55 10.28 5.10
C ILE A 109 -1.26 11.06 5.35
N ALA A 110 -0.85 11.97 4.45
CA ALA A 110 0.49 12.56 4.48
C ALA A 110 0.77 13.34 5.76
N ASP A 111 -0.16 14.21 6.17
CA ASP A 111 0.00 15.01 7.38
C ASP A 111 0.01 14.13 8.63
N TYR A 112 -0.91 13.17 8.72
CA TYR A 112 -0.95 12.23 9.83
C TYR A 112 0.33 11.39 9.94
N CYS A 113 0.83 10.87 8.83
CA CYS A 113 2.07 10.09 8.81
C CYS A 113 3.26 10.95 9.24
N LYS A 114 3.34 12.18 8.77
CA LYS A 114 4.40 13.13 9.15
C LYS A 114 4.35 13.45 10.66
N GLU A 115 3.18 13.78 11.20
CA GLU A 115 2.99 14.09 12.61
C GLU A 115 3.34 12.91 13.53
N ASN A 116 3.09 11.69 13.09
CA ASN A 116 3.31 10.48 13.88
C ASN A 116 4.57 9.71 13.49
N GLN A 117 5.44 10.29 12.63
CA GLN A 117 6.71 9.70 12.18
C GLN A 117 6.52 8.31 11.53
N ILE A 118 5.43 8.14 10.78
CA ILE A 118 5.13 6.92 10.04
C ILE A 118 5.68 7.07 8.62
N VAL A 119 6.49 6.13 8.19
CA VAL A 119 6.91 6.05 6.79
C VAL A 119 5.74 5.56 5.95
N TYR A 120 5.48 6.22 4.82
CA TYR A 120 4.49 5.76 3.85
C TYR A 120 5.08 5.69 2.44
N LEU A 121 4.64 4.70 1.68
CA LEU A 121 5.00 4.49 0.29
C LEU A 121 3.76 4.56 -0.59
N THR A 122 3.83 5.39 -1.62
CA THR A 122 2.80 5.45 -2.67
C THR A 122 3.05 4.39 -3.75
N THR A 123 2.06 4.18 -4.63
CA THR A 123 2.25 3.33 -5.81
C THR A 123 3.46 3.77 -6.64
N VAL A 124 3.67 5.09 -6.80
CA VAL A 124 4.82 5.63 -7.54
C VAL A 124 6.14 5.34 -6.83
N ASP A 125 6.17 5.44 -5.49
CA ASP A 125 7.35 5.08 -4.70
C ASP A 125 7.71 3.59 -4.88
N PHE A 126 6.73 2.70 -4.83
CA PHE A 126 6.96 1.27 -5.11
C PHE A 126 7.51 1.04 -6.52
N LEU A 127 6.99 1.73 -7.53
CA LEU A 127 7.49 1.63 -8.90
C LEU A 127 8.95 2.11 -8.99
N TYR A 128 9.27 3.24 -8.37
CA TYR A 128 10.63 3.76 -8.30
C TYR A 128 11.59 2.75 -7.67
N TYR A 129 11.27 2.22 -6.49
CA TYR A 129 12.12 1.22 -5.83
C TYR A 129 12.21 -0.08 -6.63
N GLY A 130 11.15 -0.48 -7.32
CA GLY A 130 11.15 -1.65 -8.19
C GLY A 130 12.15 -1.52 -9.35
N ILE A 131 12.27 -0.31 -9.93
CA ILE A 131 13.27 0.01 -10.95
C ILE A 131 14.68 0.00 -10.33
N MET A 132 14.86 0.75 -9.24
CA MET A 132 16.18 0.92 -8.59
C MET A 132 16.75 -0.42 -8.09
N ARG A 133 15.89 -1.33 -7.65
CA ARG A 133 16.26 -2.67 -7.19
C ARG A 133 16.27 -3.73 -8.31
N SER A 134 16.07 -3.30 -9.56
CA SER A 134 16.08 -4.19 -10.75
C SER A 134 15.06 -5.33 -10.71
N VAL A 135 13.91 -5.11 -10.04
CA VAL A 135 12.80 -6.07 -10.01
C VAL A 135 12.06 -6.06 -11.36
N PHE A 136 11.97 -4.88 -11.98
CA PHE A 136 11.43 -4.70 -13.33
C PHE A 136 12.06 -3.45 -13.98
N SER A 137 11.88 -3.34 -15.30
CA SER A 137 12.43 -2.22 -16.07
C SER A 137 11.60 -0.93 -15.90
N LYS A 138 12.21 0.21 -16.24
CA LYS A 138 11.51 1.50 -16.34
C LYS A 138 10.33 1.44 -17.32
N ASP A 139 10.51 0.79 -18.48
CA ASP A 139 9.44 0.64 -19.47
C ASP A 139 8.24 -0.12 -18.90
N THR A 140 8.49 -1.13 -18.07
CA THR A 140 7.45 -1.86 -17.35
C THR A 140 6.70 -0.95 -16.38
N ALA A 141 7.39 -0.06 -15.65
CA ALA A 141 6.76 0.89 -14.73
C ALA A 141 5.92 1.93 -15.48
N VAL A 142 6.39 2.45 -16.61
CA VAL A 142 5.64 3.39 -17.47
C VAL A 142 4.38 2.72 -18.01
N GLU A 143 4.49 1.50 -18.52
CA GLU A 143 3.34 0.73 -19.02
C GLU A 143 2.33 0.42 -17.90
N PHE A 144 2.82 0.13 -16.68
CA PHE A 144 1.98 -0.06 -15.51
C PHE A 144 1.11 1.19 -15.24
N VAL A 145 1.72 2.39 -15.17
CA VAL A 145 0.98 3.64 -14.93
C VAL A 145 -0.07 3.87 -16.01
N ARG A 146 0.30 3.70 -17.30
CA ARG A 146 -0.62 3.83 -18.42
C ARG A 146 -1.81 2.87 -18.30
N ARG A 147 -1.54 1.61 -18.00
CA ARG A 147 -2.57 0.57 -17.87
C ARG A 147 -3.51 0.87 -16.69
N VAL A 148 -2.98 1.21 -15.52
CA VAL A 148 -3.80 1.53 -14.35
C VAL A 148 -4.71 2.73 -14.63
N ASN A 149 -4.17 3.79 -15.24
CA ASN A 149 -4.94 4.99 -15.58
C ASN A 149 -6.02 4.71 -16.64
N SER A 150 -5.80 3.78 -17.56
CA SER A 150 -6.81 3.34 -18.53
C SER A 150 -7.97 2.54 -17.91
N LEU A 151 -7.78 2.00 -16.70
CA LEU A 151 -8.74 1.16 -15.97
C LEU A 151 -9.43 1.91 -14.81
N ASN A 152 -9.69 3.20 -15.00
CA ASN A 152 -10.42 4.05 -14.05
C ASN A 152 -9.75 4.18 -12.65
N SER A 153 -8.44 4.12 -12.60
CA SER A 153 -7.65 4.56 -11.45
C SER A 153 -6.79 5.76 -11.85
N ARG A 154 -6.31 6.52 -10.88
CA ARG A 154 -5.48 7.70 -11.14
C ARG A 154 -4.18 7.58 -10.36
N ILE A 155 -3.10 7.34 -11.07
CA ILE A 155 -1.74 7.43 -10.56
C ILE A 155 -1.07 8.61 -11.26
N PRO A 156 -0.33 9.47 -10.54
CA PRO A 156 0.45 10.53 -11.17
C PRO A 156 1.43 9.96 -12.20
N GLU A 157 1.47 10.57 -13.36
CA GLU A 157 2.51 10.31 -14.35
C GLU A 157 3.77 11.06 -13.92
N VAL A 158 4.84 10.32 -13.70
CA VAL A 158 6.13 10.86 -13.29
C VAL A 158 7.20 10.45 -14.29
N ASP A 159 8.22 11.28 -14.42
CA ASP A 159 9.44 10.92 -15.13
C ASP A 159 10.36 10.16 -14.14
N PHE A 160 10.47 8.85 -14.31
CA PHE A 160 11.32 8.00 -13.46
C PHE A 160 12.83 8.27 -13.62
N ASP A 161 13.26 9.07 -14.58
CA ASP A 161 14.66 9.51 -14.67
C ASP A 161 14.97 10.65 -13.68
N THR A 162 13.94 11.40 -13.30
CA THR A 162 14.07 12.54 -12.39
C THR A 162 13.39 12.34 -11.05
N TYR A 163 12.48 11.36 -10.95
CA TYR A 163 11.79 11.05 -9.71
C TYR A 163 12.76 10.41 -8.70
N VAL A 164 12.76 10.92 -7.48
CA VAL A 164 13.60 10.40 -6.38
C VAL A 164 12.73 10.14 -5.17
N CYS A 165 12.93 8.98 -4.53
CA CYS A 165 12.32 8.61 -3.27
C CYS A 165 13.43 8.10 -2.33
N ASP A 166 13.52 8.70 -1.15
CA ASP A 166 14.51 8.40 -0.10
C ASP A 166 13.85 7.99 1.23
N LYS A 167 12.65 7.43 1.15
CA LYS A 167 11.83 7.08 2.33
C LYS A 167 12.27 5.78 3.03
N LEU A 168 12.91 4.86 2.28
CA LEU A 168 13.45 3.58 2.77
C LEU A 168 14.86 3.31 2.23
#